data_d8feb76f106c3dc710540fa94d6250f5
#
_entry.id   d8feb76f106c3dc710540fa94d6250f5
#
_cell.length_a   1.000
_cell.length_b   1.000
_cell.length_c   1.000
_cell.angle_alpha   90.00
_cell.angle_beta   90.00
_cell.angle_gamma   90.00
#
_symmetry.space_group_name_H-M   'P 1'
#
loop_
_entity.id
_entity.type
_entity.pdbx_description
1 polymer ?
#
loop_
_entity_poly.entity_id
_entity_poly.type
_entity_poly.pdbx_seq_one_letter_code
_entity_poly.pdbx_strand_id
1 'polypeptide(L)'
;MRPAPIRQLISLLLLMNGVLAPAVLAQDAPIPVPKITGPIPATSDSYPFLGAGHTVDPIDFAKAGYVEEEFFVSGNANVYDWAADGGLTVKVEKAPYTTRILVRRPAQASRFSGNVVVEPFMSPRRHDWPIMWGYVNQSLMAHGDAWVGVTIPATSGALKKFNPARYSTVSFANPLPSAVCPGGGKNGPADIEDGLRFDTLSQVGAALKSGSGPMGSLKVEGIYMTTQGADLLTYMNAIHSHAKLSNGKFVYDGYLSRNPGNMQRLNQCAPPPQANDPRGGFHHKFGVPVIAVVAQGEVPATLSLRREDSDDPADRFRLYEVSGVGHIDKAAYSQFPTVADQIAAVGATQGTPEWPFNITCQPPIPLTDQPALAYVYDAAFQHLFQWARKGVAPPRAARIEVKEGTSESGTKPTVALDEYGNGLGGVRTPYVEVPVATYFVTSPGPGTCGELGHKVAFDRSRIAELYPDASSYRAKVTQATDRLVREGWLTDSDGRKIRSELSAVPAR
;
A
#
# COMPACT_ATOMS: atom_id res chain seq x y z
N MET A 1 -89.01 -12.96 -16.33
CA MET A 1 -87.62 -12.61 -16.57
C MET A 1 -86.79 -13.02 -15.33
N ARG A 2 -85.97 -14.03 -15.50
CA ARG A 2 -85.11 -14.55 -14.40
C ARG A 2 -83.80 -13.85 -14.44
N PRO A 3 -83.16 -13.46 -13.28
CA PRO A 3 -81.80 -12.89 -13.25
C PRO A 3 -80.75 -14.00 -13.28
N ALA A 4 -79.70 -13.75 -14.01
CA ALA A 4 -78.50 -14.65 -14.15
C ALA A 4 -77.59 -14.56 -12.93
N PRO A 5 -76.82 -15.62 -12.58
CA PRO A 5 -75.93 -15.63 -11.41
C PRO A 5 -74.58 -14.99 -11.71
N ILE A 6 -74.13 -14.17 -10.78
CA ILE A 6 -72.79 -13.58 -10.74
C ILE A 6 -71.75 -14.63 -10.32
N ARG A 7 -70.81 -14.96 -11.20
CA ARG A 7 -69.59 -15.75 -10.85
C ARG A 7 -68.60 -14.90 -10.13
N GLN A 8 -68.32 -15.18 -8.87
CA GLN A 8 -67.14 -14.64 -8.13
C GLN A 8 -65.94 -15.37 -8.60
N LEU A 9 -64.94 -14.57 -9.17
CA LEU A 9 -63.58 -15.03 -9.36
C LEU A 9 -62.81 -14.83 -8.02
N ILE A 10 -62.44 -15.92 -7.40
CA ILE A 10 -61.51 -15.94 -6.27
C ILE A 10 -60.10 -15.92 -6.86
N SER A 11 -59.43 -14.76 -6.79
CA SER A 11 -58.00 -14.63 -7.11
C SER A 11 -57.18 -15.15 -5.93
N LEU A 12 -56.53 -16.28 -6.14
CA LEU A 12 -55.58 -16.87 -5.21
C LEU A 12 -54.26 -16.07 -5.28
N LEU A 13 -54.02 -15.17 -4.34
CA LEU A 13 -52.74 -14.52 -4.15
C LEU A 13 -51.78 -15.53 -3.49
N LEU A 14 -50.87 -16.11 -4.27
CA LEU A 14 -49.70 -16.81 -3.73
C LEU A 14 -48.72 -15.79 -3.13
N LEU A 15 -48.75 -15.61 -1.82
CA LEU A 15 -47.70 -14.97 -1.06
C LEU A 15 -46.46 -15.86 -1.11
N MET A 16 -45.49 -15.56 -1.97
CA MET A 16 -44.15 -16.07 -1.87
C MET A 16 -43.49 -15.41 -0.62
N ASN A 17 -43.56 -16.09 0.51
CA ASN A 17 -42.73 -15.82 1.66
C ASN A 17 -41.28 -16.18 1.27
N GLY A 18 -40.54 -15.21 0.72
CA GLY A 18 -39.11 -15.30 0.65
C GLY A 18 -38.57 -15.33 2.07
N VAL A 19 -38.13 -16.48 2.53
CA VAL A 19 -37.38 -16.61 3.77
C VAL A 19 -36.05 -15.89 3.54
N LEU A 20 -35.97 -14.64 3.96
CA LEU A 20 -34.70 -13.95 4.13
C LEU A 20 -33.91 -14.72 5.21
N ALA A 21 -32.89 -15.47 4.82
CA ALA A 21 -31.96 -16.04 5.77
C ALA A 21 -31.42 -14.89 6.65
N PRO A 22 -31.37 -15.07 7.99
CA PRO A 22 -30.84 -14.03 8.85
C PRO A 22 -29.39 -13.74 8.45
N ALA A 23 -29.06 -12.46 8.31
CA ALA A 23 -27.68 -12.05 8.07
C ALA A 23 -26.82 -12.54 9.27
N VAL A 24 -25.84 -13.38 8.98
CA VAL A 24 -24.91 -13.86 10.01
C VAL A 24 -23.92 -12.74 10.27
N LEU A 25 -23.96 -12.17 11.47
CA LEU A 25 -22.94 -11.20 11.92
C LEU A 25 -21.58 -11.88 11.86
N ALA A 26 -20.54 -11.14 11.46
CA ALA A 26 -19.18 -11.64 11.49
C ALA A 26 -18.85 -11.99 12.95
N GLN A 27 -18.70 -13.28 13.24
CA GLN A 27 -18.34 -13.75 14.59
C GLN A 27 -16.84 -13.55 14.82
N ASP A 28 -16.46 -13.26 16.08
CA ASP A 28 -15.06 -13.14 16.53
C ASP A 28 -14.37 -14.53 16.64
N ALA A 29 -14.57 -15.40 15.65
CA ALA A 29 -13.85 -16.67 15.58
C ALA A 29 -12.36 -16.41 15.26
N PRO A 30 -11.43 -17.16 15.87
CA PRO A 30 -10.02 -17.03 15.55
C PRO A 30 -9.75 -17.26 14.06
N ILE A 31 -8.88 -16.42 13.47
CA ILE A 31 -8.46 -16.59 12.08
C ILE A 31 -7.77 -17.94 11.92
N PRO A 32 -8.26 -18.81 11.02
CA PRO A 32 -7.68 -20.11 10.80
C PRO A 32 -6.30 -20.00 10.13
N VAL A 33 -5.39 -20.91 10.48
CA VAL A 33 -4.10 -21.05 9.82
C VAL A 33 -4.32 -21.80 8.50
N PRO A 34 -4.01 -21.20 7.34
CA PRO A 34 -4.21 -21.83 6.04
C PRO A 34 -3.14 -22.90 5.76
N LYS A 35 -3.37 -23.73 4.75
CA LYS A 35 -2.38 -24.66 4.23
C LYS A 35 -1.30 -23.91 3.44
N ILE A 36 -0.04 -24.16 3.76
CA ILE A 36 1.12 -23.64 3.02
C ILE A 36 1.72 -24.76 2.18
N THR A 37 2.02 -24.47 0.91
CA THR A 37 2.69 -25.39 -0.01
C THR A 37 3.90 -24.69 -0.62
N GLY A 38 5.07 -25.29 -0.49
CA GLY A 38 6.34 -24.76 -0.98
C GLY A 38 7.48 -25.00 0.00
N PRO A 39 8.65 -24.40 -0.23
CA PRO A 39 8.91 -23.41 -1.29
C PRO A 39 8.79 -24.02 -2.70
N ILE A 40 8.27 -23.23 -3.64
CA ILE A 40 8.11 -23.61 -5.04
C ILE A 40 9.47 -23.50 -5.72
N PRO A 41 10.02 -24.60 -6.31
CA PRO A 41 11.32 -24.54 -6.96
C PRO A 41 11.36 -23.49 -8.08
N ALA A 42 12.50 -22.80 -8.20
CA ALA A 42 12.78 -21.91 -9.32
C ALA A 42 13.82 -22.55 -10.25
N THR A 43 13.60 -22.39 -11.56
CA THR A 43 14.52 -22.79 -12.63
C THR A 43 14.64 -21.64 -13.63
N SER A 44 15.54 -21.76 -14.62
CA SER A 44 15.64 -20.77 -15.71
C SER A 44 14.32 -20.56 -16.45
N ASP A 45 13.51 -21.61 -16.60
CA ASP A 45 12.28 -21.60 -17.39
C ASP A 45 11.01 -21.43 -16.53
N SER A 46 11.15 -21.49 -15.21
CA SER A 46 10.04 -21.36 -14.27
C SER A 46 10.51 -20.68 -12.98
N TYR A 47 10.39 -19.38 -12.93
CA TYR A 47 10.80 -18.53 -11.81
C TYR A 47 9.60 -17.70 -11.29
N PRO A 48 9.69 -17.16 -10.05
CA PRO A 48 8.65 -16.32 -9.52
C PRO A 48 8.45 -15.03 -10.32
N PHE A 49 7.22 -14.66 -10.61
CA PHE A 49 6.92 -13.30 -11.07
C PHE A 49 7.41 -12.29 -10.02
N LEU A 50 8.12 -11.24 -10.42
CA LEU A 50 8.85 -10.33 -9.53
C LEU A 50 10.02 -10.99 -8.77
N GLY A 51 10.53 -12.11 -9.25
CA GLY A 51 11.74 -12.70 -8.69
C GLY A 51 12.93 -11.73 -8.74
N ALA A 52 13.86 -11.86 -7.83
CA ALA A 52 14.94 -10.91 -7.58
C ALA A 52 15.75 -10.50 -8.82
N GLY A 53 16.00 -11.44 -9.73
CA GLY A 53 16.69 -11.18 -10.99
C GLY A 53 15.82 -10.61 -12.11
N HIS A 54 14.53 -10.46 -11.89
CA HIS A 54 13.51 -10.13 -12.90
C HIS A 54 12.77 -8.81 -12.60
N THR A 55 13.47 -7.87 -12.00
CA THR A 55 12.97 -6.52 -11.71
C THR A 55 13.83 -5.47 -12.42
N VAL A 56 13.33 -4.23 -12.48
CA VAL A 56 14.04 -3.09 -13.09
C VAL A 56 15.42 -2.89 -12.44
N ASP A 57 15.47 -2.89 -11.10
CA ASP A 57 16.72 -2.85 -10.33
C ASP A 57 16.87 -4.19 -9.60
N PRO A 58 17.51 -5.20 -10.23
CA PRO A 58 17.64 -6.51 -9.63
C PRO A 58 18.46 -6.50 -8.35
N ILE A 59 18.05 -7.31 -7.38
CA ILE A 59 18.72 -7.45 -6.09
C ILE A 59 19.43 -8.79 -6.02
N ASP A 60 20.74 -8.76 -5.71
CA ASP A 60 21.50 -9.96 -5.33
C ASP A 60 21.25 -10.30 -3.86
N PHE A 61 20.23 -11.11 -3.60
CA PHE A 61 19.88 -11.51 -2.24
C PHE A 61 20.98 -12.34 -1.56
N ALA A 62 21.72 -13.14 -2.29
CA ALA A 62 22.82 -13.90 -1.70
C ALA A 62 23.90 -12.98 -1.14
N LYS A 63 24.26 -11.93 -1.89
CA LYS A 63 25.21 -10.88 -1.43
C LYS A 63 24.63 -10.08 -0.26
N ALA A 64 23.33 -9.83 -0.25
CA ALA A 64 22.63 -9.15 0.84
C ALA A 64 22.48 -10.04 2.09
N GLY A 65 22.75 -11.34 1.99
CA GLY A 65 22.53 -12.34 3.04
C GLY A 65 21.06 -12.66 3.28
N TYR A 66 20.27 -12.62 2.22
CA TYR A 66 18.84 -12.93 2.18
C TYR A 66 18.55 -14.14 1.30
N VAL A 67 17.36 -14.69 1.47
CA VAL A 67 16.76 -15.67 0.57
C VAL A 67 15.41 -15.15 0.08
N GLU A 68 15.06 -15.56 -1.14
CA GLU A 68 13.73 -15.35 -1.71
C GLU A 68 13.09 -16.72 -1.94
N GLU A 69 11.89 -16.90 -1.42
CA GLU A 69 11.13 -18.14 -1.54
C GLU A 69 9.67 -17.84 -1.89
N GLU A 70 9.08 -18.67 -2.71
CA GLU A 70 7.68 -18.56 -3.12
C GLU A 70 6.86 -19.70 -2.57
N PHE A 71 5.64 -19.40 -2.10
CA PHE A 71 4.70 -20.38 -1.55
C PHE A 71 3.30 -20.15 -2.09
N PHE A 72 2.51 -21.23 -2.12
CA PHE A 72 1.06 -21.12 -2.22
C PHE A 72 0.41 -21.22 -0.84
N VAL A 73 -0.61 -20.39 -0.64
CA VAL A 73 -1.42 -20.34 0.57
C VAL A 73 -2.86 -20.67 0.19
N SER A 74 -3.37 -21.77 0.71
CA SER A 74 -4.72 -22.26 0.41
C SER A 74 -5.57 -22.35 1.66
N GLY A 75 -6.80 -21.88 1.58
CA GLY A 75 -7.74 -21.88 2.69
C GLY A 75 -9.17 -21.64 2.23
N ASN A 76 -10.02 -21.36 3.19
CA ASN A 76 -11.38 -20.92 2.96
C ASN A 76 -11.56 -19.52 3.53
N ALA A 77 -12.06 -18.60 2.74
CA ALA A 77 -12.25 -17.20 3.07
C ALA A 77 -13.75 -16.83 3.05
N ASN A 78 -14.15 -15.92 3.92
CA ASN A 78 -15.47 -15.34 3.87
C ASN A 78 -15.49 -14.17 2.90
N VAL A 79 -16.65 -13.95 2.30
CA VAL A 79 -16.97 -12.73 1.55
C VAL A 79 -17.86 -11.87 2.42
N TYR A 80 -17.47 -10.63 2.62
CA TYR A 80 -18.15 -9.70 3.52
C TYR A 80 -19.02 -8.70 2.79
N ASP A 81 -19.99 -8.14 3.52
CA ASP A 81 -20.80 -6.99 3.10
C ASP A 81 -21.09 -6.10 4.30
N TRP A 82 -21.55 -4.87 4.04
CA TRP A 82 -22.01 -3.98 5.08
C TRP A 82 -23.47 -4.25 5.43
N ALA A 83 -23.77 -4.40 6.71
CA ALA A 83 -25.14 -4.39 7.21
C ALA A 83 -25.74 -2.97 7.12
N ALA A 84 -27.05 -2.89 7.22
CA ALA A 84 -27.77 -1.60 7.19
C ALA A 84 -27.39 -0.66 8.34
N ASP A 85 -26.97 -1.20 9.48
CA ASP A 85 -26.47 -0.47 10.66
C ASP A 85 -24.98 -0.08 10.54
N GLY A 86 -24.31 -0.45 9.45
CA GLY A 86 -22.88 -0.19 9.23
C GLY A 86 -21.96 -1.28 9.79
N GLY A 87 -22.49 -2.31 10.43
CA GLY A 87 -21.72 -3.46 10.88
C GLY A 87 -21.25 -4.36 9.73
N LEU A 88 -20.29 -5.24 10.02
CA LEU A 88 -19.78 -6.22 9.06
C LEU A 88 -20.65 -7.49 9.10
N THR A 89 -21.07 -7.97 7.93
CA THR A 89 -21.80 -9.23 7.78
C THR A 89 -21.08 -10.18 6.84
N VAL A 90 -21.28 -11.49 7.03
CA VAL A 90 -20.79 -12.51 6.11
C VAL A 90 -21.83 -12.76 5.03
N LYS A 91 -21.48 -12.46 3.79
CA LYS A 91 -22.31 -12.68 2.59
C LYS A 91 -22.19 -14.12 2.06
N VAL A 92 -20.95 -14.64 2.06
CA VAL A 92 -20.64 -16.03 1.69
C VAL A 92 -19.61 -16.55 2.68
N GLU A 93 -19.87 -17.73 3.23
CA GLU A 93 -18.96 -18.39 4.14
C GLU A 93 -18.03 -19.36 3.39
N LYS A 94 -16.78 -19.42 3.85
CA LYS A 94 -15.82 -20.50 3.55
C LYS A 94 -15.62 -20.78 2.07
N ALA A 95 -15.61 -19.75 1.21
CA ALA A 95 -15.27 -19.90 -0.20
C ALA A 95 -13.77 -20.28 -0.33
N PRO A 96 -13.43 -21.32 -1.10
CA PRO A 96 -12.07 -21.78 -1.23
C PRO A 96 -11.22 -20.77 -2.02
N TYR A 97 -9.97 -20.59 -1.58
CA TYR A 97 -9.00 -19.79 -2.31
C TYR A 97 -7.62 -20.44 -2.32
N THR A 98 -6.80 -20.06 -3.27
CA THR A 98 -5.36 -20.28 -3.27
C THR A 98 -4.69 -19.03 -3.80
N THR A 99 -3.85 -18.42 -2.97
CA THR A 99 -3.00 -17.30 -3.37
C THR A 99 -1.54 -17.69 -3.41
N ARG A 100 -0.74 -16.81 -3.95
CA ARG A 100 0.72 -16.85 -3.98
C ARG A 100 1.28 -15.81 -3.02
N ILE A 101 2.31 -16.19 -2.26
CA ILE A 101 3.14 -15.25 -1.50
C ILE A 101 4.61 -15.37 -1.92
N LEU A 102 5.30 -14.23 -1.91
CA LEU A 102 6.73 -14.12 -2.14
C LEU A 102 7.39 -13.66 -0.84
N VAL A 103 8.28 -14.47 -0.29
CA VAL A 103 8.91 -14.24 1.01
C VAL A 103 10.38 -13.89 0.82
N ARG A 104 10.79 -12.76 1.38
CA ARG A 104 12.19 -12.28 1.41
C ARG A 104 12.61 -12.14 2.87
N ARG A 105 13.62 -12.90 3.29
CA ARG A 105 14.02 -12.97 4.69
C ARG A 105 15.51 -13.21 4.83
N PRO A 106 16.13 -12.88 5.98
CA PRO A 106 17.52 -13.23 6.24
C PRO A 106 17.77 -14.73 6.04
N ALA A 107 18.89 -15.07 5.37
CA ALA A 107 19.33 -16.45 5.22
C ALA A 107 19.75 -17.08 6.56
N GLN A 108 20.31 -16.27 7.46
CA GLN A 108 20.73 -16.69 8.79
C GLN A 108 19.72 -16.24 9.85
N ALA A 109 19.23 -17.16 10.64
CA ALA A 109 18.25 -16.89 11.70
C ALA A 109 18.73 -15.84 12.72
N SER A 110 20.04 -15.80 13.02
CA SER A 110 20.65 -14.82 13.95
C SER A 110 20.57 -13.37 13.45
N ARG A 111 20.35 -13.16 12.15
CA ARG A 111 20.18 -11.82 11.56
C ARG A 111 18.73 -11.37 11.53
N PHE A 112 17.78 -12.27 11.82
CA PHE A 112 16.36 -11.90 11.77
C PHE A 112 15.97 -11.03 12.96
N SER A 113 15.39 -9.86 12.66
CA SER A 113 14.98 -8.87 13.67
C SER A 113 13.74 -9.27 14.50
N GLY A 114 12.97 -10.24 14.00
CA GLY A 114 11.65 -10.59 14.52
C GLY A 114 10.49 -9.86 13.83
N ASN A 115 10.75 -8.89 12.96
CA ASN A 115 9.72 -8.14 12.26
C ASN A 115 9.43 -8.74 10.87
N VAL A 116 8.15 -8.78 10.51
CA VAL A 116 7.69 -9.16 9.17
C VAL A 116 6.79 -8.06 8.63
N VAL A 117 7.12 -7.53 7.47
CA VAL A 117 6.30 -6.58 6.72
C VAL A 117 5.50 -7.35 5.66
N VAL A 118 4.18 -7.26 5.70
CA VAL A 118 3.27 -7.87 4.74
C VAL A 118 2.75 -6.79 3.79
N GLU A 119 2.92 -7.02 2.50
CA GLU A 119 2.46 -6.11 1.45
C GLU A 119 1.53 -6.83 0.48
N PRO A 120 0.19 -6.61 0.55
CA PRO A 120 -0.68 -6.95 -0.57
C PRO A 120 -0.24 -6.16 -1.79
N PHE A 121 -0.01 -6.85 -2.91
CA PHE A 121 0.46 -6.21 -4.12
C PHE A 121 -0.57 -5.24 -4.68
N MET A 122 -0.08 -4.12 -5.19
CA MET A 122 -0.93 -3.18 -5.91
C MET A 122 -1.31 -3.72 -7.30
N SER A 123 -2.51 -3.31 -7.75
CA SER A 123 -3.09 -3.80 -9.00
C SER A 123 -3.31 -2.77 -10.12
N PRO A 124 -2.85 -1.50 -10.07
CA PRO A 124 -3.20 -0.50 -11.08
C PRO A 124 -2.76 -0.88 -12.51
N ARG A 125 -1.76 -1.75 -12.61
CA ARG A 125 -1.23 -2.26 -13.90
C ARG A 125 -1.70 -3.68 -14.21
N ARG A 126 -2.70 -4.19 -13.48
CA ARG A 126 -3.26 -5.53 -13.61
C ARG A 126 -2.29 -6.68 -13.35
N HIS A 127 -1.12 -6.40 -12.80
CA HIS A 127 -0.16 -7.36 -12.31
C HIS A 127 0.32 -6.95 -10.91
N ASP A 128 0.95 -7.88 -10.21
CA ASP A 128 1.53 -7.62 -8.90
C ASP A 128 2.58 -6.50 -8.97
N TRP A 129 2.50 -5.53 -8.06
CA TRP A 129 3.46 -4.43 -7.93
C TRP A 129 3.82 -4.21 -6.47
N PRO A 130 5.07 -4.48 -6.07
CA PRO A 130 5.54 -4.33 -4.70
C PRO A 130 6.04 -2.90 -4.45
N ILE A 131 5.14 -1.92 -4.41
CA ILE A 131 5.50 -0.50 -4.35
C ILE A 131 6.27 -0.15 -3.07
N MET A 132 5.85 -0.70 -1.92
CA MET A 132 6.53 -0.41 -0.65
C MET A 132 7.88 -1.11 -0.57
N TRP A 133 7.99 -2.35 -1.05
CA TRP A 133 9.30 -2.99 -1.20
C TRP A 133 10.24 -2.16 -2.08
N GLY A 134 9.72 -1.56 -3.15
CA GLY A 134 10.48 -0.63 -4.00
C GLY A 134 11.14 0.49 -3.20
N TYR A 135 10.42 1.07 -2.24
CA TYR A 135 10.93 2.15 -1.40
C TYR A 135 11.89 1.69 -0.31
N VAL A 136 11.59 0.57 0.38
CA VAL A 136 12.20 0.27 1.68
C VAL A 136 13.07 -1.00 1.72
N ASN A 137 13.29 -1.68 0.57
CA ASN A 137 14.01 -2.95 0.54
C ASN A 137 15.40 -2.87 1.18
N GLN A 138 16.17 -1.82 0.89
CA GLN A 138 17.52 -1.65 1.45
C GLN A 138 17.49 -1.49 2.97
N SER A 139 16.55 -0.72 3.49
CA SER A 139 16.40 -0.51 4.93
C SER A 139 15.96 -1.78 5.64
N LEU A 140 14.91 -2.46 5.14
CA LEU A 140 14.45 -3.71 5.73
C LEU A 140 15.56 -4.77 5.74
N MET A 141 16.29 -4.92 4.65
CA MET A 141 17.42 -5.86 4.58
C MET A 141 18.56 -5.49 5.52
N ALA A 142 18.88 -4.21 5.66
CA ALA A 142 19.92 -3.74 6.58
C ALA A 142 19.60 -4.03 8.05
N HIS A 143 18.30 -3.98 8.42
CA HIS A 143 17.84 -4.24 9.79
C HIS A 143 17.52 -5.71 10.05
N GLY A 144 17.56 -6.57 9.03
CA GLY A 144 17.21 -7.99 9.18
C GLY A 144 15.71 -8.25 9.25
N ASP A 145 14.89 -7.36 8.74
CA ASP A 145 13.43 -7.51 8.69
C ASP A 145 13.04 -8.44 7.51
N ALA A 146 12.01 -9.23 7.68
CA ALA A 146 11.44 -10.01 6.58
C ALA A 146 10.33 -9.23 5.87
N TRP A 147 10.15 -9.52 4.59
CA TRP A 147 9.06 -8.98 3.78
C TRP A 147 8.30 -10.10 3.08
N VAL A 148 6.98 -9.95 3.01
CA VAL A 148 6.07 -10.91 2.37
C VAL A 148 5.11 -10.17 1.45
N GLY A 149 5.30 -10.36 0.13
CA GLY A 149 4.36 -9.87 -0.87
C GLY A 149 3.22 -10.87 -1.07
N VAL A 150 1.99 -10.38 -1.15
CA VAL A 150 0.78 -11.21 -1.28
C VAL A 150 0.04 -10.86 -2.56
N THR A 151 -0.15 -11.85 -3.45
CA THR A 151 -1.00 -11.70 -4.63
C THR A 151 -2.47 -11.58 -4.21
N ILE A 152 -3.15 -10.57 -4.74
CA ILE A 152 -4.57 -10.34 -4.51
C ILE A 152 -5.41 -10.84 -5.71
N PRO A 153 -6.75 -11.01 -5.54
CA PRO A 153 -7.60 -11.50 -6.63
C PRO A 153 -7.46 -10.72 -7.94
N ALA A 154 -7.36 -9.40 -7.86
CA ALA A 154 -7.30 -8.50 -9.02
C ALA A 154 -6.10 -8.75 -9.95
N THR A 155 -5.00 -9.34 -9.44
CA THR A 155 -3.76 -9.61 -10.19
C THR A 155 -3.54 -11.08 -10.50
N SER A 156 -4.37 -11.97 -9.94
CA SER A 156 -4.22 -13.44 -10.06
C SER A 156 -4.24 -13.93 -11.52
N GLY A 157 -5.03 -13.29 -12.38
CA GLY A 157 -5.09 -13.61 -13.80
C GLY A 157 -3.77 -13.35 -14.54
N ALA A 158 -3.04 -12.29 -14.15
CA ALA A 158 -1.74 -11.97 -14.73
C ALA A 158 -0.68 -13.03 -14.40
N LEU A 159 -0.67 -13.53 -13.16
CA LEU A 159 0.21 -14.64 -12.78
C LEU A 159 -0.03 -15.89 -13.62
N LYS A 160 -1.29 -16.28 -13.79
CA LYS A 160 -1.65 -17.44 -14.62
C LYS A 160 -1.24 -17.25 -16.07
N LYS A 161 -1.33 -16.05 -16.60
CA LYS A 161 -0.92 -15.74 -17.96
C LYS A 161 0.60 -15.73 -18.09
N PHE A 162 1.33 -15.20 -17.11
CA PHE A 162 2.79 -15.18 -17.06
C PHE A 162 3.37 -16.60 -17.11
N ASN A 163 2.92 -17.51 -16.26
CA ASN A 163 3.33 -18.90 -16.25
C ASN A 163 2.16 -19.81 -15.86
N PRO A 164 1.38 -20.34 -16.86
CA PRO A 164 0.20 -21.14 -16.60
C PRO A 164 0.47 -22.42 -15.82
N ALA A 165 1.62 -23.07 -16.05
CA ALA A 165 1.98 -24.29 -15.34
C ALA A 165 2.30 -24.02 -13.87
N ARG A 166 3.11 -23.00 -13.60
CA ARG A 166 3.52 -22.62 -12.25
C ARG A 166 2.34 -22.16 -11.39
N TYR A 167 1.44 -21.35 -11.95
CA TYR A 167 0.35 -20.69 -11.21
C TYR A 167 -1.04 -21.30 -11.45
N SER A 168 -1.09 -22.55 -11.98
CA SER A 168 -2.37 -23.24 -12.27
C SER A 168 -3.30 -23.31 -11.06
N THR A 169 -2.76 -23.47 -9.86
CA THR A 169 -3.52 -23.62 -8.61
C THR A 169 -4.00 -22.31 -8.00
N VAL A 170 -3.46 -21.16 -8.40
CA VAL A 170 -3.92 -19.85 -7.89
C VAL A 170 -5.37 -19.65 -8.27
N SER A 171 -6.23 -19.39 -7.30
CA SER A 171 -7.66 -19.26 -7.51
C SER A 171 -8.32 -18.37 -6.47
N PHE A 172 -9.19 -17.49 -6.93
CA PHE A 172 -10.13 -16.71 -6.16
C PHE A 172 -11.51 -16.80 -6.82
N ALA A 173 -11.95 -18.06 -7.05
CA ALA A 173 -13.17 -18.30 -7.78
C ALA A 173 -14.37 -17.62 -7.11
N ASN A 174 -15.18 -16.93 -7.91
CA ASN A 174 -16.40 -16.30 -7.43
C ASN A 174 -17.43 -17.36 -7.02
N PRO A 175 -17.79 -17.45 -5.74
CA PRO A 175 -18.80 -18.41 -5.29
C PRO A 175 -20.22 -18.09 -5.78
N LEU A 176 -20.45 -16.86 -6.28
CA LEU A 176 -21.74 -16.39 -6.77
C LEU A 176 -21.62 -15.80 -8.19
N PRO A 177 -21.18 -16.57 -9.20
CA PRO A 177 -20.87 -16.03 -10.53
C PRO A 177 -22.09 -15.47 -11.27
N SER A 178 -23.29 -16.00 -10.98
CA SER A 178 -24.56 -15.61 -11.59
C SER A 178 -25.28 -14.49 -10.82
N ALA A 179 -24.75 -14.01 -9.69
CA ALA A 179 -25.40 -12.97 -8.91
C ALA A 179 -25.53 -11.67 -9.73
N VAL A 180 -26.72 -11.08 -9.68
CA VAL A 180 -26.98 -9.74 -10.20
C VAL A 180 -26.54 -8.75 -9.13
N CYS A 181 -25.58 -7.88 -9.48
CA CYS A 181 -25.07 -6.87 -8.55
C CYS A 181 -26.04 -5.69 -8.45
N PRO A 182 -26.54 -5.34 -7.26
CA PRO A 182 -27.37 -4.15 -7.07
C PRO A 182 -26.61 -2.88 -7.50
N GLY A 183 -27.28 -1.99 -8.25
CA GLY A 183 -26.73 -0.67 -8.60
C GLY A 183 -25.65 -0.64 -9.65
N GLY A 184 -25.46 -1.70 -10.44
CA GLY A 184 -24.55 -1.67 -11.59
C GLY A 184 -23.58 -2.85 -11.68
N GLY A 185 -22.61 -2.76 -12.57
CA GLY A 185 -21.73 -3.85 -12.94
C GLY A 185 -20.85 -4.41 -11.81
N LYS A 186 -20.37 -5.62 -12.04
CA LYS A 186 -19.39 -6.28 -11.18
C LYS A 186 -18.06 -5.52 -11.17
N ASN A 187 -17.37 -5.57 -10.04
CA ASN A 187 -16.04 -5.01 -9.91
C ASN A 187 -15.00 -6.06 -10.31
N GLY A 188 -14.55 -6.01 -11.56
CA GLY A 188 -13.58 -6.97 -12.11
C GLY A 188 -14.19 -8.14 -12.88
N PRO A 189 -13.41 -9.20 -13.18
CA PRO A 189 -13.88 -10.37 -13.91
C PRO A 189 -15.00 -11.12 -13.17
N ALA A 190 -15.98 -11.61 -13.90
CA ALA A 190 -17.17 -12.24 -13.31
C ALA A 190 -16.89 -13.55 -12.56
N ASP A 191 -15.81 -14.21 -12.91
CA ASP A 191 -15.36 -15.49 -12.35
C ASP A 191 -14.46 -15.33 -11.11
N ILE A 192 -14.09 -14.09 -10.73
CA ILE A 192 -13.23 -13.77 -9.58
C ILE A 192 -14.05 -13.03 -8.52
N GLU A 193 -13.92 -13.42 -7.25
CA GLU A 193 -14.44 -12.66 -6.11
C GLU A 193 -13.33 -11.88 -5.43
N ASP A 194 -13.34 -10.56 -5.62
CA ASP A 194 -12.30 -9.67 -5.10
C ASP A 194 -12.32 -9.54 -3.56
N GLY A 195 -13.47 -9.74 -2.94
CA GLY A 195 -13.65 -9.69 -1.48
C GLY A 195 -12.91 -10.78 -0.71
N LEU A 196 -12.52 -11.89 -1.37
CA LEU A 196 -11.74 -12.97 -0.73
C LEU A 196 -10.38 -12.49 -0.22
N ARG A 197 -9.84 -11.37 -0.74
CA ARG A 197 -8.55 -10.80 -0.32
C ARG A 197 -8.50 -10.50 1.18
N PHE A 198 -9.60 -10.10 1.80
CA PHE A 198 -9.58 -9.63 3.19
C PHE A 198 -9.28 -10.78 4.18
N ASP A 199 -9.99 -11.90 4.07
CA ASP A 199 -9.69 -13.08 4.88
C ASP A 199 -8.34 -13.71 4.48
N THR A 200 -8.02 -13.71 3.19
CA THR A 200 -6.71 -14.18 2.72
C THR A 200 -5.57 -13.46 3.41
N LEU A 201 -5.63 -12.13 3.51
CA LEU A 201 -4.61 -11.33 4.21
C LEU A 201 -4.55 -11.66 5.71
N SER A 202 -5.70 -11.84 6.36
CA SER A 202 -5.76 -12.26 7.76
C SER A 202 -5.14 -13.65 7.96
N GLN A 203 -5.43 -14.61 7.09
CA GLN A 203 -4.91 -15.97 7.17
C GLN A 203 -3.41 -16.04 6.85
N VAL A 204 -2.91 -15.25 5.89
CA VAL A 204 -1.46 -15.09 5.65
C VAL A 204 -0.77 -14.62 6.93
N GLY A 205 -1.27 -13.58 7.59
CA GLY A 205 -0.72 -13.11 8.84
C GLY A 205 -0.74 -14.16 9.94
N ALA A 206 -1.83 -14.92 10.06
CA ALA A 206 -1.93 -16.04 11.02
C ALA A 206 -0.90 -17.14 10.72
N ALA A 207 -0.69 -17.49 9.45
CA ALA A 207 0.34 -18.45 9.03
C ALA A 207 1.76 -18.00 9.39
N LEU A 208 2.06 -16.72 9.22
CA LEU A 208 3.39 -16.16 9.53
C LEU A 208 3.68 -16.22 11.05
N LYS A 209 2.66 -16.15 11.92
CA LYS A 209 2.78 -16.27 13.37
C LYS A 209 2.71 -17.72 13.90
N SER A 210 2.31 -18.68 13.06
CA SER A 210 2.03 -20.06 13.53
C SER A 210 3.26 -20.89 13.86
N GLY A 211 4.47 -20.45 13.47
CA GLY A 211 5.71 -21.21 13.63
C GLY A 211 5.87 -22.41 12.66
N SER A 212 4.83 -22.73 11.90
CA SER A 212 4.84 -23.80 10.89
C SER A 212 4.70 -23.25 9.47
N GLY A 213 4.69 -21.95 9.34
CA GLY A 213 4.51 -21.25 8.06
C GLY A 213 5.82 -21.00 7.31
N PRO A 214 5.81 -20.11 6.31
CA PRO A 214 6.96 -19.82 5.44
C PRO A 214 8.15 -19.17 6.17
N MET A 215 7.97 -18.74 7.43
CA MET A 215 9.06 -18.26 8.29
C MET A 215 9.85 -19.41 8.94
N GLY A 216 9.37 -20.66 8.84
CA GLY A 216 10.05 -21.82 9.43
C GLY A 216 10.29 -21.66 10.93
N SER A 217 11.53 -21.88 11.38
CA SER A 217 11.95 -21.75 12.78
C SER A 217 12.23 -20.30 13.22
N LEU A 218 12.07 -19.30 12.36
CA LEU A 218 12.29 -17.90 12.73
C LEU A 218 11.21 -17.44 13.70
N LYS A 219 11.64 -16.86 14.83
CA LYS A 219 10.71 -16.32 15.82
C LYS A 219 10.15 -14.98 15.36
N VAL A 220 8.92 -14.98 14.86
CA VAL A 220 8.21 -13.74 14.50
C VAL A 220 7.71 -13.07 15.77
N GLU A 221 8.12 -11.82 15.97
CA GLU A 221 7.76 -11.00 17.14
C GLU A 221 6.71 -9.94 16.79
N GLY A 222 6.70 -9.45 15.53
CA GLY A 222 5.72 -8.50 15.05
C GLY A 222 5.44 -8.65 13.55
N ILE A 223 4.17 -8.47 13.18
CA ILE A 223 3.72 -8.47 11.79
C ILE A 223 3.03 -7.16 11.49
N TYR A 224 3.47 -6.49 10.44
CA TYR A 224 3.00 -5.16 10.07
C TYR A 224 2.50 -5.17 8.63
N MET A 225 1.31 -4.63 8.39
CA MET A 225 0.81 -4.53 7.02
C MET A 225 1.10 -3.15 6.44
N THR A 226 1.51 -3.12 5.19
CA THR A 226 1.71 -1.89 4.43
C THR A 226 1.23 -2.04 3.00
N THR A 227 0.66 -1.01 2.44
CA THR A 227 0.44 -0.85 1.00
C THR A 227 0.02 0.59 0.70
N GLN A 228 -0.09 0.92 -0.57
CA GLN A 228 -0.70 2.16 -1.04
C GLN A 228 -2.21 2.00 -1.21
N GLY A 229 -2.94 3.07 -0.94
CA GLY A 229 -4.33 3.22 -1.35
C GLY A 229 -5.34 2.58 -0.41
N ALA A 230 -6.49 2.31 -0.98
CA ALA A 230 -7.72 2.04 -0.28
C ALA A 230 -7.82 0.64 0.35
N ASP A 231 -7.04 -0.33 -0.13
CA ASP A 231 -7.10 -1.71 0.38
C ASP A 231 -6.73 -1.80 1.85
N LEU A 232 -5.65 -1.11 2.25
CA LEU A 232 -5.23 -1.08 3.64
C LEU A 232 -6.26 -0.39 4.53
N LEU A 233 -6.78 0.77 4.10
CA LEU A 233 -7.80 1.49 4.84
C LEU A 233 -9.07 0.66 5.02
N THR A 234 -9.50 -0.05 3.97
CA THR A 234 -10.67 -0.94 4.04
C THR A 234 -10.42 -2.10 4.99
N TYR A 235 -9.25 -2.74 4.91
CA TYR A 235 -8.87 -3.80 5.84
C TYR A 235 -8.90 -3.30 7.30
N MET A 236 -8.30 -2.16 7.58
CA MET A 236 -8.24 -1.58 8.91
C MET A 236 -9.64 -1.27 9.45
N ASN A 237 -10.48 -0.64 8.65
CA ASN A 237 -11.79 -0.16 9.09
C ASN A 237 -12.86 -1.26 9.17
N ALA A 238 -12.79 -2.28 8.30
CA ALA A 238 -13.81 -3.32 8.22
C ALA A 238 -13.38 -4.63 8.89
N ILE A 239 -12.13 -5.04 8.75
CA ILE A 239 -11.69 -6.41 9.03
C ILE A 239 -10.87 -6.51 10.32
N HIS A 240 -10.01 -5.53 10.59
CA HIS A 240 -9.01 -5.61 11.67
C HIS A 240 -9.60 -6.01 13.03
N SER A 241 -10.74 -5.45 13.42
CA SER A 241 -11.38 -5.73 14.73
C SER A 241 -11.80 -7.19 14.88
N HIS A 242 -12.09 -7.88 13.78
CA HIS A 242 -12.47 -9.28 13.69
C HIS A 242 -11.27 -10.23 13.43
N ALA A 243 -10.13 -9.68 12.97
CA ALA A 243 -8.94 -10.45 12.62
C ALA A 243 -8.07 -10.75 13.85
N LYS A 244 -8.49 -11.75 14.67
CA LYS A 244 -7.81 -12.17 15.88
C LYS A 244 -7.28 -13.60 15.77
N LEU A 245 -6.17 -13.85 16.43
CA LEU A 245 -5.58 -15.18 16.62
C LEU A 245 -6.28 -15.91 17.76
N SER A 246 -6.01 -17.22 17.92
CA SER A 246 -6.57 -18.05 19.01
C SER A 246 -6.25 -17.55 20.43
N ASN A 247 -5.21 -16.75 20.58
CA ASN A 247 -4.84 -16.12 21.85
C ASN A 247 -5.51 -14.75 22.07
N GLY A 248 -6.45 -14.34 21.21
CA GLY A 248 -7.18 -13.08 21.27
C GLY A 248 -6.41 -11.85 20.77
N LYS A 249 -5.13 -11.97 20.40
CA LYS A 249 -4.35 -10.88 19.82
C LYS A 249 -4.74 -10.66 18.37
N PHE A 250 -4.62 -9.40 17.92
CA PHE A 250 -4.79 -9.08 16.50
C PHE A 250 -3.74 -9.79 15.63
N VAL A 251 -4.11 -10.08 14.39
CA VAL A 251 -3.20 -10.68 13.40
C VAL A 251 -2.05 -9.75 13.09
N TYR A 252 -2.33 -8.47 12.86
CA TYR A 252 -1.33 -7.44 12.60
C TYR A 252 -1.08 -6.59 13.83
N ASP A 253 0.20 -6.32 14.10
CA ASP A 253 0.65 -5.55 15.27
C ASP A 253 0.76 -4.05 14.99
N GLY A 254 0.57 -3.63 13.72
CA GLY A 254 0.58 -2.23 13.30
C GLY A 254 0.47 -2.06 11.80
N TYR A 255 0.25 -0.82 11.37
CA TYR A 255 0.03 -0.46 9.97
C TYR A 255 0.85 0.74 9.56
N LEU A 256 1.47 0.66 8.37
CA LEU A 256 2.01 1.82 7.68
C LEU A 256 1.25 2.02 6.37
N SER A 257 0.51 3.13 6.30
CA SER A 257 -0.31 3.46 5.13
C SER A 257 0.40 4.50 4.26
N ARG A 258 0.63 4.15 3.00
CA ARG A 258 1.04 5.09 1.98
C ARG A 258 -0.20 5.58 1.25
N ASN A 259 -0.38 6.91 1.14
CA ASN A 259 -1.51 7.52 0.43
C ASN A 259 -2.83 6.73 0.62
N PRO A 260 -3.51 6.92 1.75
CA PRO A 260 -4.58 6.01 2.19
C PRO A 260 -5.75 5.87 1.21
N GLY A 261 -6.01 6.88 0.38
CA GLY A 261 -7.12 6.84 -0.58
C GLY A 261 -8.50 6.70 0.09
N ASN A 262 -9.52 6.45 -0.72
CA ASN A 262 -10.87 6.11 -0.23
C ASN A 262 -10.97 4.60 0.03
N MET A 263 -12.00 4.18 0.80
CA MET A 263 -12.28 2.76 1.00
C MET A 263 -12.61 2.03 -0.31
N GLN A 264 -12.29 0.74 -0.35
CA GLN A 264 -12.69 -0.18 -1.42
C GLN A 264 -14.02 -0.87 -1.12
N ARG A 265 -14.59 -1.48 -2.13
CA ARG A 265 -15.73 -2.38 -1.97
C ARG A 265 -15.33 -3.63 -1.18
N LEU A 266 -16.22 -4.13 -0.32
CA LEU A 266 -15.98 -5.36 0.43
C LEU A 266 -16.11 -6.63 -0.41
N ASN A 267 -16.84 -6.57 -1.52
CA ASN A 267 -17.04 -7.71 -2.43
C ASN A 267 -17.32 -7.22 -3.85
N GLN A 268 -17.28 -8.14 -4.79
CA GLN A 268 -17.47 -7.84 -6.21
C GLN A 268 -18.78 -7.12 -6.53
N CYS A 269 -19.85 -7.39 -5.77
CA CYS A 269 -21.18 -6.81 -5.98
C CYS A 269 -21.51 -5.63 -5.05
N ALA A 270 -20.67 -5.32 -4.08
CA ALA A 270 -20.92 -4.19 -3.18
C ALA A 270 -20.94 -2.86 -3.96
N PRO A 271 -21.79 -1.91 -3.62
CA PRO A 271 -21.73 -0.58 -4.21
C PRO A 271 -20.40 0.11 -3.88
N PRO A 272 -19.92 1.02 -4.74
CA PRO A 272 -18.72 1.80 -4.41
C PRO A 272 -18.98 2.64 -3.15
N PRO A 273 -18.02 2.71 -2.22
CA PRO A 273 -18.14 3.61 -1.08
C PRO A 273 -18.30 5.06 -1.55
N GLN A 274 -19.11 5.83 -0.85
CA GLN A 274 -19.28 7.25 -1.14
C GLN A 274 -18.03 8.02 -0.71
N ALA A 275 -17.74 9.14 -1.36
CA ALA A 275 -16.56 9.96 -1.05
C ALA A 275 -16.52 10.48 0.40
N ASN A 276 -17.71 10.64 1.01
CA ASN A 276 -17.90 11.10 2.39
C ASN A 276 -18.42 9.99 3.32
N ASP A 277 -18.18 8.72 2.97
CA ASP A 277 -18.59 7.59 3.80
C ASP A 277 -17.97 7.74 5.21
N PRO A 278 -18.79 7.77 6.28
CA PRO A 278 -18.29 7.95 7.64
C PRO A 278 -17.38 6.81 8.11
N ARG A 279 -17.37 5.67 7.42
CA ARG A 279 -16.46 4.55 7.66
C ARG A 279 -15.08 4.76 7.02
N GLY A 280 -14.94 5.77 6.15
CA GLY A 280 -13.67 6.15 5.55
C GLY A 280 -12.78 6.92 6.51
N GLY A 281 -11.51 7.09 6.14
CA GLY A 281 -10.55 7.82 6.96
C GLY A 281 -9.97 7.03 8.14
N PHE A 282 -9.21 7.72 8.97
CA PHE A 282 -8.57 7.15 10.15
C PHE A 282 -9.33 7.50 11.43
N HIS A 283 -10.63 7.19 11.46
CA HIS A 283 -11.50 7.59 12.58
C HIS A 283 -11.64 6.52 13.66
N HIS A 284 -11.23 5.30 13.39
CA HIS A 284 -11.41 4.17 14.29
C HIS A 284 -10.20 3.97 15.21
N LYS A 285 -10.49 3.48 16.42
CA LYS A 285 -9.47 3.09 17.40
C LYS A 285 -9.06 1.64 17.13
N PHE A 286 -7.88 1.45 16.57
CA PHE A 286 -7.43 0.12 16.15
C PHE A 286 -6.77 -0.71 17.25
N GLY A 287 -6.38 -0.09 18.39
CA GLY A 287 -5.65 -0.80 19.44
C GLY A 287 -4.19 -1.16 19.08
N VAL A 288 -3.79 -0.92 17.82
CA VAL A 288 -2.42 -1.08 17.32
C VAL A 288 -1.96 0.25 16.69
N PRO A 289 -0.65 0.53 16.61
CA PRO A 289 -0.18 1.77 16.01
C PRO A 289 -0.41 1.83 14.50
N VAL A 290 -0.77 3.02 14.04
CA VAL A 290 -0.95 3.37 12.63
C VAL A 290 -0.10 4.59 12.30
N ILE A 291 0.73 4.48 11.28
CA ILE A 291 1.45 5.61 10.70
C ILE A 291 0.99 5.78 9.25
N ALA A 292 0.46 6.95 8.92
CA ALA A 292 0.12 7.32 7.55
C ALA A 292 1.19 8.28 7.00
N VAL A 293 1.65 8.03 5.78
CA VAL A 293 2.62 8.89 5.07
C VAL A 293 2.01 9.34 3.76
N VAL A 294 1.96 10.65 3.55
CA VAL A 294 1.33 11.31 2.39
C VAL A 294 2.37 12.20 1.72
N ALA A 295 2.56 12.07 0.42
CA ALA A 295 3.40 12.97 -0.35
C ALA A 295 2.70 14.33 -0.56
N GLN A 296 3.46 15.41 -0.70
CA GLN A 296 2.90 16.74 -0.94
C GLN A 296 1.91 16.77 -2.11
N GLY A 297 2.19 16.05 -3.20
CA GLY A 297 1.31 15.98 -4.37
C GLY A 297 -0.06 15.37 -4.10
N GLU A 298 -0.19 14.63 -3.00
CA GLU A 298 -1.42 13.95 -2.58
C GLU A 298 -2.25 14.76 -1.57
N VAL A 299 -1.63 15.73 -0.89
CA VAL A 299 -2.25 16.50 0.22
C VAL A 299 -3.59 17.10 -0.17
N PRO A 300 -3.77 17.77 -1.32
CA PRO A 300 -5.07 18.36 -1.66
C PRO A 300 -6.21 17.34 -1.76
N ALA A 301 -5.90 16.10 -2.15
CA ALA A 301 -6.89 15.03 -2.29
C ALA A 301 -7.16 14.27 -0.98
N THR A 302 -6.26 14.40 0.01
CA THR A 302 -6.32 13.65 1.28
C THR A 302 -6.66 14.52 2.50
N LEU A 303 -7.03 15.78 2.31
CA LEU A 303 -7.35 16.69 3.41
C LEU A 303 -8.46 16.18 4.33
N SER A 304 -9.47 15.49 3.78
CA SER A 304 -10.55 14.87 4.56
C SER A 304 -10.08 13.72 5.46
N LEU A 305 -8.88 13.18 5.22
CA LEU A 305 -8.28 12.12 6.01
C LEU A 305 -7.39 12.63 7.14
N ARG A 306 -7.15 13.95 7.20
CA ARG A 306 -6.38 14.57 8.29
C ARG A 306 -7.12 14.40 9.62
N ARG A 307 -6.36 14.01 10.61
CA ARG A 307 -6.77 14.00 12.03
C ARG A 307 -5.58 14.33 12.90
N GLU A 308 -5.85 14.59 14.17
CA GLU A 308 -4.81 14.83 15.16
C GLU A 308 -4.02 13.54 15.46
N ASP A 309 -2.73 13.70 15.69
CA ASP A 309 -1.86 12.64 16.18
C ASP A 309 -2.26 12.24 17.61
N SER A 310 -2.22 10.94 17.90
CA SER A 310 -2.63 10.41 19.20
C SER A 310 -1.62 9.40 19.76
N ASP A 311 -1.37 9.47 21.06
CA ASP A 311 -0.57 8.51 21.83
C ASP A 311 -1.43 7.59 22.71
N ASP A 312 -2.76 7.77 22.70
CA ASP A 312 -3.69 6.91 23.41
C ASP A 312 -3.43 5.42 23.03
N PRO A 313 -3.19 4.52 23.97
CA PRO A 313 -2.95 3.10 23.67
C PRO A 313 -4.02 2.44 22.79
N ALA A 314 -5.26 2.89 22.89
CA ALA A 314 -6.35 2.41 22.04
C ALA A 314 -6.37 3.08 20.65
N ASP A 315 -5.70 4.23 20.48
CA ASP A 315 -5.75 5.05 19.27
C ASP A 315 -4.38 5.66 18.92
N ARG A 316 -3.37 4.82 18.79
CA ARG A 316 -2.01 5.23 18.41
C ARG A 316 -1.95 5.62 16.94
N PHE A 317 -1.77 6.92 16.65
CA PHE A 317 -1.83 7.42 15.27
C PHE A 317 -0.80 8.53 15.01
N ARG A 318 -0.18 8.47 13.82
CA ARG A 318 0.64 9.54 13.23
C ARG A 318 0.28 9.75 11.77
N LEU A 319 0.30 11.02 11.36
CA LEU A 319 0.23 11.40 9.96
C LEU A 319 1.47 12.21 9.59
N TYR A 320 2.25 11.74 8.63
CA TYR A 320 3.42 12.41 8.07
C TYR A 320 3.13 12.87 6.66
N GLU A 321 3.15 14.17 6.45
CA GLU A 321 3.06 14.77 5.13
C GLU A 321 4.45 15.24 4.73
N VAL A 322 4.95 14.77 3.57
CA VAL A 322 6.34 14.96 3.15
C VAL A 322 6.40 16.01 2.05
N SER A 323 7.13 17.12 2.31
CA SER A 323 7.26 18.22 1.37
C SER A 323 8.22 17.92 0.22
N GLY A 324 7.94 18.51 -0.95
CA GLY A 324 8.78 18.43 -2.16
C GLY A 324 8.66 17.13 -2.93
N VAL A 325 7.68 16.26 -2.62
CA VAL A 325 7.55 14.93 -3.22
C VAL A 325 6.23 14.79 -3.98
N GLY A 326 6.28 14.30 -5.21
CA GLY A 326 5.13 13.91 -6.01
C GLY A 326 4.52 12.59 -5.55
N HIS A 327 3.40 12.20 -6.20
CA HIS A 327 2.74 10.93 -5.91
C HIS A 327 3.65 9.73 -6.15
N ILE A 328 4.45 9.76 -7.21
CA ILE A 328 5.33 8.67 -7.64
C ILE A 328 6.72 9.24 -7.94
N ASP A 329 7.75 8.51 -7.51
CA ASP A 329 9.14 8.78 -7.83
C ASP A 329 9.84 7.51 -8.39
N LYS A 330 11.13 7.62 -8.68
CA LYS A 330 11.92 6.52 -9.25
C LYS A 330 11.96 5.29 -8.34
N ALA A 331 11.99 5.47 -7.01
CA ALA A 331 12.08 4.36 -6.07
C ALA A 331 10.88 3.43 -6.14
N ALA A 332 9.67 3.97 -6.42
CA ALA A 332 8.45 3.17 -6.58
C ALA A 332 8.56 2.11 -7.69
N TYR A 333 9.41 2.36 -8.69
CA TYR A 333 9.59 1.48 -9.86
C TYR A 333 10.83 0.61 -9.79
N SER A 334 11.69 0.78 -8.81
CA SER A 334 12.92 0.01 -8.69
C SER A 334 12.66 -1.51 -8.74
N GLN A 335 11.56 -1.94 -8.16
CA GLN A 335 11.16 -3.35 -8.09
C GLN A 335 9.97 -3.69 -8.99
N PHE A 336 9.77 -2.89 -10.04
CA PHE A 336 8.80 -3.20 -11.08
C PHE A 336 9.29 -4.40 -11.94
N PRO A 337 8.42 -5.25 -12.47
CA PRO A 337 8.87 -6.38 -13.29
C PRO A 337 9.55 -5.89 -14.57
N THR A 338 10.43 -6.70 -15.15
CA THR A 338 11.03 -6.40 -16.45
C THR A 338 9.96 -6.22 -17.53
N VAL A 339 10.28 -5.51 -18.60
CA VAL A 339 9.37 -5.33 -19.74
C VAL A 339 8.92 -6.67 -20.33
N ALA A 340 9.82 -7.66 -20.40
CA ALA A 340 9.50 -8.99 -20.90
C ALA A 340 8.45 -9.69 -20.02
N ASP A 341 8.62 -9.64 -18.70
CA ASP A 341 7.67 -10.23 -17.76
C ASP A 341 6.32 -9.51 -17.73
N GLN A 342 6.32 -8.18 -17.88
CA GLN A 342 5.07 -7.42 -18.03
C GLN A 342 4.30 -7.86 -19.29
N ILE A 343 4.99 -8.00 -20.44
CA ILE A 343 4.36 -8.47 -21.68
C ILE A 343 3.80 -9.88 -21.50
N ALA A 344 4.55 -10.76 -20.86
CA ALA A 344 4.10 -12.13 -20.59
C ALA A 344 2.85 -12.16 -19.68
N ALA A 345 2.80 -11.28 -18.68
CA ALA A 345 1.71 -11.25 -17.70
C ALA A 345 0.43 -10.56 -18.22
N VAL A 346 0.55 -9.40 -18.90
CA VAL A 346 -0.62 -8.57 -19.26
C VAL A 346 -0.74 -8.29 -20.76
N GLY A 347 0.26 -8.62 -21.56
CA GLY A 347 0.31 -8.37 -23.01
C GLY A 347 0.80 -6.96 -23.35
N ALA A 348 1.30 -6.80 -24.57
CA ALA A 348 1.92 -5.56 -25.06
C ALA A 348 0.95 -4.36 -25.16
N THR A 349 -0.36 -4.62 -25.25
CA THR A 349 -1.40 -3.58 -25.42
C THR A 349 -2.03 -3.12 -24.10
N GLN A 350 -1.73 -3.77 -22.99
CA GLN A 350 -2.39 -3.54 -21.70
C GLN A 350 -1.51 -2.69 -20.77
N GLY A 351 -1.48 -1.40 -21.04
CA GLY A 351 -0.57 -0.48 -20.38
C GLY A 351 0.82 -0.69 -20.98
N THR A 352 1.37 0.37 -21.45
CA THR A 352 2.65 0.37 -22.15
C THR A 352 3.68 -0.37 -21.29
N PRO A 353 4.29 -1.46 -21.76
CA PRO A 353 5.25 -2.24 -20.97
C PRO A 353 6.45 -1.41 -20.52
N GLU A 354 6.65 -0.27 -21.13
CA GLU A 354 7.72 0.69 -20.82
C GLU A 354 7.30 1.75 -19.81
N TRP A 355 6.03 1.75 -19.36
CA TRP A 355 5.59 2.68 -18.33
C TRP A 355 6.34 2.40 -17.01
N PRO A 356 6.83 3.42 -16.30
CA PRO A 356 6.67 4.85 -16.55
C PRO A 356 7.68 5.46 -17.53
N PHE A 357 8.61 4.70 -18.07
CA PHE A 357 9.78 5.17 -18.79
C PHE A 357 9.47 5.72 -20.20
N ASN A 358 8.31 5.37 -20.75
CA ASN A 358 7.83 5.84 -22.05
C ASN A 358 6.85 7.02 -21.95
N ILE A 359 6.61 7.56 -20.76
CA ILE A 359 5.75 8.74 -20.61
C ILE A 359 6.53 9.98 -21.06
N THR A 360 5.98 10.69 -22.04
CA THR A 360 6.51 11.97 -22.47
C THR A 360 5.69 13.10 -21.87
N CYS A 361 6.14 13.60 -20.73
CA CYS A 361 5.63 14.85 -20.18
C CYS A 361 6.26 16.05 -20.92
N GLN A 362 5.65 17.21 -20.82
CA GLN A 362 6.11 18.43 -21.49
C GLN A 362 6.68 19.43 -20.46
N PRO A 363 7.95 19.79 -20.51
CA PRO A 363 9.02 19.16 -21.32
C PRO A 363 9.27 17.70 -20.91
N PRO A 364 10.04 16.91 -21.70
CA PRO A 364 10.43 15.56 -21.27
C PRO A 364 11.12 15.64 -19.92
N ILE A 365 10.52 15.01 -18.92
CA ILE A 365 10.97 15.11 -17.54
C ILE A 365 11.30 13.70 -17.08
N PRO A 366 12.54 13.40 -16.73
CA PRO A 366 12.87 12.14 -16.11
C PRO A 366 12.17 12.05 -14.75
N LEU A 367 11.79 10.86 -14.33
CA LEU A 367 11.37 10.61 -12.96
C LEU A 367 12.39 11.22 -12.01
N THR A 368 11.91 11.91 -10.99
CA THR A 368 12.82 12.42 -9.98
C THR A 368 13.52 11.24 -9.32
N ASP A 369 14.83 11.34 -9.23
CA ASP A 369 15.69 10.38 -8.55
C ASP A 369 15.85 10.70 -7.05
N GLN A 370 14.90 11.49 -6.51
CA GLN A 370 14.96 11.89 -5.12
C GLN A 370 14.39 10.84 -4.22
N PRO A 371 15.20 10.24 -3.36
CA PRO A 371 14.75 9.23 -2.41
C PRO A 371 14.14 9.82 -1.13
N ALA A 372 13.76 11.11 -1.11
CA ALA A 372 13.26 11.78 0.09
C ALA A 372 12.09 11.02 0.74
N LEU A 373 11.16 10.51 -0.05
CA LEU A 373 10.02 9.74 0.44
C LEU A 373 10.46 8.38 1.00
N ALA A 374 11.42 7.70 0.35
CA ALA A 374 11.98 6.44 0.81
C ALA A 374 12.62 6.60 2.22
N TYR A 375 13.39 7.64 2.45
CA TYR A 375 14.06 7.89 3.74
C TYR A 375 13.04 8.14 4.88
N VAL A 376 11.93 8.82 4.57
CA VAL A 376 10.86 9.02 5.57
C VAL A 376 10.14 7.70 5.86
N TYR A 377 9.93 6.83 4.85
CA TYR A 377 9.38 5.49 5.08
C TYR A 377 10.30 4.62 5.93
N ASP A 378 11.62 4.68 5.70
CA ASP A 378 12.60 3.92 6.48
C ASP A 378 12.50 4.28 7.97
N ALA A 379 12.48 5.57 8.29
CA ALA A 379 12.30 6.05 9.65
C ALA A 379 10.91 5.66 10.22
N ALA A 380 9.84 5.81 9.42
CA ALA A 380 8.49 5.50 9.84
C ALA A 380 8.31 4.01 10.18
N PHE A 381 8.93 3.08 9.44
CA PHE A 381 8.92 1.66 9.77
C PHE A 381 9.65 1.37 11.08
N GLN A 382 10.84 1.95 11.29
CA GLN A 382 11.56 1.76 12.55
C GLN A 382 10.74 2.28 13.74
N HIS A 383 10.07 3.41 13.57
CA HIS A 383 9.15 3.94 14.58
C HIS A 383 7.94 3.04 14.81
N LEU A 384 7.32 2.53 13.76
CA LEU A 384 6.18 1.62 13.86
C LEU A 384 6.55 0.37 14.68
N PHE A 385 7.72 -0.23 14.38
CA PHE A 385 8.21 -1.42 15.09
C PHE A 385 8.46 -1.13 16.57
N GLN A 386 9.10 -0.01 16.88
CA GLN A 386 9.37 0.40 18.27
C GLN A 386 8.06 0.74 19.01
N TRP A 387 7.14 1.41 18.36
CA TRP A 387 5.86 1.78 18.98
C TRP A 387 5.00 0.58 19.28
N ALA A 388 4.92 -0.38 18.37
CA ALA A 388 4.18 -1.61 18.55
C ALA A 388 4.78 -2.50 19.65
N ARG A 389 6.13 -2.66 19.68
CA ARG A 389 6.82 -3.60 20.56
C ARG A 389 7.21 -3.04 21.92
N LYS A 390 7.52 -1.74 21.98
CA LYS A 390 8.08 -1.10 23.18
C LYS A 390 7.24 0.08 23.71
N GLY A 391 6.17 0.46 22.99
CA GLY A 391 5.36 1.62 23.35
C GLY A 391 6.04 2.98 23.15
N VAL A 392 7.20 3.02 22.48
CA VAL A 392 7.93 4.27 22.23
C VAL A 392 7.24 5.03 21.10
N ALA A 393 6.56 6.13 21.45
CA ALA A 393 5.83 6.95 20.48
C ALA A 393 6.79 7.67 19.52
N PRO A 394 6.50 7.66 18.21
CA PRO A 394 7.29 8.38 17.23
C PRO A 394 7.07 9.90 17.29
N PRO A 395 7.94 10.72 16.67
CA PRO A 395 7.79 12.17 16.65
C PRO A 395 6.47 12.57 15.99
N ARG A 396 5.99 13.78 16.30
CA ARG A 396 4.82 14.41 15.68
C ARG A 396 5.31 15.40 14.63
N ALA A 397 4.71 15.37 13.42
CA ALA A 397 5.00 16.32 12.36
C ALA A 397 3.98 17.44 12.29
N ALA A 398 4.44 18.65 11.97
CA ALA A 398 3.53 19.68 11.46
C ALA A 398 2.87 19.16 10.15
N ARG A 399 1.67 19.65 9.85
CA ARG A 399 1.03 19.39 8.56
C ARG A 399 1.57 20.33 7.50
N ILE A 400 1.52 19.88 6.24
CA ILE A 400 1.77 20.79 5.11
C ILE A 400 0.70 21.89 5.12
N GLU A 401 1.12 23.14 4.97
CA GLU A 401 0.22 24.27 4.94
C GLU A 401 -0.58 24.29 3.64
N VAL A 402 -1.88 24.52 3.76
CA VAL A 402 -2.78 24.67 2.61
C VAL A 402 -3.47 26.00 2.65
N LYS A 403 -3.73 26.57 1.47
CA LYS A 403 -4.49 27.80 1.28
C LYS A 403 -5.62 27.56 0.30
N GLU A 404 -6.64 28.37 0.38
CA GLU A 404 -7.69 28.39 -0.63
C GLU A 404 -7.08 28.81 -1.97
N GLY A 405 -7.37 28.05 -3.01
CA GLY A 405 -7.01 28.36 -4.39
C GLY A 405 -8.26 28.41 -5.26
N THR A 406 -8.18 29.12 -6.35
CA THR A 406 -9.25 29.17 -7.36
C THR A 406 -8.92 28.24 -8.52
N SER A 407 -9.91 27.50 -8.99
CA SER A 407 -9.86 26.70 -10.22
C SER A 407 -11.07 27.04 -11.09
N GLU A 408 -11.06 26.65 -12.36
CA GLU A 408 -12.22 26.81 -13.24
C GLU A 408 -13.50 26.15 -12.70
N SER A 409 -13.36 25.15 -11.85
CA SER A 409 -14.48 24.41 -11.22
C SER A 409 -14.83 24.90 -9.81
N GLY A 410 -14.25 26.03 -9.32
CA GLY A 410 -14.50 26.58 -7.99
C GLY A 410 -13.26 26.63 -7.09
N THR A 411 -13.46 26.79 -5.78
CA THR A 411 -12.37 26.84 -4.80
C THR A 411 -11.74 25.47 -4.65
N LYS A 412 -10.44 25.36 -4.91
CA LYS A 412 -9.67 24.13 -4.76
C LYS A 412 -8.49 24.38 -3.80
N PRO A 413 -8.33 23.59 -2.73
CA PRO A 413 -7.17 23.71 -1.85
C PRO A 413 -5.86 23.55 -2.61
N THR A 414 -4.89 24.40 -2.30
CA THR A 414 -3.53 24.33 -2.84
C THR A 414 -2.52 24.35 -1.71
N VAL A 415 -1.36 23.73 -1.91
CA VAL A 415 -0.26 23.78 -0.93
C VAL A 415 0.35 25.17 -0.91
N ALA A 416 0.62 25.70 0.29
CA ALA A 416 1.40 26.92 0.47
C ALA A 416 2.88 26.62 0.17
N LEU A 417 3.55 27.52 -0.56
CA LEU A 417 4.93 27.36 -0.97
C LEU A 417 5.83 28.40 -0.30
N ASP A 418 7.07 28.01 -0.02
CA ASP A 418 8.13 28.91 0.43
C ASP A 418 8.68 29.77 -0.73
N GLU A 419 9.64 30.63 -0.44
CA GLU A 419 10.29 31.51 -1.42
C GLU A 419 11.06 30.76 -2.54
N TYR A 420 11.29 29.44 -2.35
CA TYR A 420 11.94 28.55 -3.33
C TYR A 420 10.95 27.74 -4.14
N GLY A 421 9.65 27.93 -3.92
CA GLY A 421 8.59 27.18 -4.58
C GLY A 421 8.38 25.78 -4.00
N ASN A 422 8.93 25.45 -2.82
CA ASN A 422 8.75 24.17 -2.15
C ASN A 422 7.65 24.26 -1.07
N GLY A 423 6.99 23.14 -0.76
CA GLY A 423 5.90 23.11 0.21
C GLY A 423 6.31 23.58 1.61
N LEU A 424 5.46 24.39 2.23
CA LEU A 424 5.59 24.83 3.63
C LEU A 424 4.97 23.81 4.58
N GLY A 425 5.61 23.60 5.74
CA GLY A 425 5.17 22.62 6.73
C GLY A 425 5.51 21.17 6.33
N GLY A 426 4.94 20.23 7.05
CA GLY A 426 5.20 18.82 6.85
C GLY A 426 6.62 18.39 7.26
N VAL A 427 6.99 17.17 6.90
CA VAL A 427 8.36 16.67 7.04
C VAL A 427 9.19 17.22 5.87
N ARG A 428 10.16 18.08 6.19
CA ARG A 428 11.03 18.72 5.21
C ARG A 428 12.42 18.08 5.28
N THR A 429 12.81 17.39 4.23
CA THR A 429 14.15 16.78 4.14
C THR A 429 15.21 17.80 3.75
N PRO A 430 16.51 17.50 3.86
CA PRO A 430 17.59 18.41 3.47
C PRO A 430 17.50 18.89 2.02
N TYR A 431 16.83 18.14 1.13
CA TYR A 431 16.60 18.55 -0.26
C TYR A 431 15.74 19.81 -0.37
N VAL A 432 14.76 19.98 0.53
CA VAL A 432 13.85 21.15 0.56
C VAL A 432 14.30 22.21 1.56
N GLU A 433 15.04 21.86 2.61
CA GLU A 433 15.52 22.82 3.62
C GLU A 433 16.80 23.56 3.21
N VAL A 434 17.62 22.90 2.39
CA VAL A 434 18.86 23.45 1.84
C VAL A 434 18.79 23.33 0.31
N PRO A 435 17.81 24.01 -0.32
CA PRO A 435 17.44 23.72 -1.70
C PRO A 435 18.48 24.22 -2.70
N VAL A 436 18.70 23.41 -3.74
CA VAL A 436 19.42 23.78 -4.95
C VAL A 436 18.50 23.71 -6.18
N ALA A 437 17.23 23.50 -5.94
CA ALA A 437 16.19 23.39 -6.96
C ALA A 437 14.80 23.68 -6.38
N THR A 438 13.85 24.01 -7.25
CA THR A 438 12.42 23.91 -6.94
C THR A 438 11.94 22.48 -7.25
N TYR A 439 11.15 21.90 -6.36
CA TYR A 439 10.57 20.56 -6.51
C TYR A 439 9.09 20.65 -6.83
N PHE A 440 8.75 20.43 -8.08
CA PHE A 440 7.37 20.34 -8.52
C PHE A 440 6.83 18.95 -8.27
N VAL A 441 5.67 18.87 -7.64
CA VAL A 441 5.03 17.58 -7.27
C VAL A 441 4.21 16.96 -8.39
N THR A 442 4.01 17.70 -9.49
CA THR A 442 3.34 17.28 -10.72
C THR A 442 4.17 17.73 -11.92
N SER A 443 3.96 17.10 -13.08
CA SER A 443 4.57 17.51 -14.33
C SER A 443 3.51 17.82 -15.37
N PRO A 444 3.74 18.81 -16.27
CA PRO A 444 2.84 19.07 -17.38
C PRO A 444 2.77 17.89 -18.34
N GLY A 445 1.59 17.62 -18.90
CA GLY A 445 1.39 16.56 -19.88
C GLY A 445 0.16 15.71 -19.62
N PRO A 446 -0.15 14.78 -20.54
CA PRO A 446 -1.32 13.92 -20.42
C PRO A 446 -1.15 12.78 -19.40
N GLY A 447 -2.28 12.24 -18.96
CA GLY A 447 -2.34 11.02 -18.16
C GLY A 447 -1.56 11.11 -16.84
N THR A 448 -0.63 10.21 -16.62
CA THR A 448 0.13 10.08 -15.38
C THR A 448 1.17 11.17 -15.13
N CYS A 449 1.37 12.12 -16.06
CA CYS A 449 2.26 13.26 -15.80
C CYS A 449 1.85 14.06 -14.54
N GLY A 450 0.55 14.15 -14.25
CA GLY A 450 0.05 14.77 -13.02
C GLY A 450 0.43 14.05 -11.72
N GLU A 451 0.94 12.82 -11.81
CA GLU A 451 1.39 12.02 -10.66
C GLU A 451 2.92 12.07 -10.48
N LEU A 452 3.64 12.52 -11.51
CA LEU A 452 5.10 12.53 -11.56
C LEU A 452 5.64 13.91 -11.21
N GLY A 453 6.42 13.99 -10.14
CA GLY A 453 7.14 15.21 -9.80
C GLY A 453 8.37 15.43 -10.71
N HIS A 454 8.85 16.67 -10.72
CA HIS A 454 10.12 17.04 -11.37
C HIS A 454 10.85 18.12 -10.58
N LYS A 455 12.12 18.29 -10.86
CA LYS A 455 12.94 19.36 -10.26
C LYS A 455 13.43 20.32 -11.32
N VAL A 456 13.47 21.61 -10.98
CA VAL A 456 14.11 22.65 -11.77
C VAL A 456 15.26 23.22 -10.95
N ALA A 457 16.48 22.97 -11.40
CA ALA A 457 17.69 23.44 -10.70
C ALA A 457 17.74 24.97 -10.69
N PHE A 458 18.23 25.55 -9.60
CA PHE A 458 18.52 26.97 -9.52
C PHE A 458 19.68 27.31 -10.45
N ASP A 459 19.65 28.53 -11.02
CA ASP A 459 20.76 29.04 -11.77
C ASP A 459 21.96 29.37 -10.88
N ARG A 460 23.10 29.63 -11.52
CA ARG A 460 24.35 29.90 -10.78
C ARG A 460 24.28 31.13 -9.89
N SER A 461 23.54 32.16 -10.29
CA SER A 461 23.40 33.39 -9.50
C SER A 461 22.62 33.11 -8.22
N ARG A 462 21.52 32.37 -8.31
CA ARG A 462 20.71 31.98 -7.15
C ARG A 462 21.49 31.06 -6.20
N ILE A 463 22.26 30.12 -6.73
CA ILE A 463 23.11 29.25 -5.91
C ILE A 463 24.17 30.09 -5.15
N ALA A 464 24.79 31.07 -5.81
CA ALA A 464 25.80 31.94 -5.18
C ALA A 464 25.21 32.87 -4.10
N GLU A 465 23.98 33.34 -4.28
CA GLU A 465 23.25 34.09 -3.24
C GLU A 465 22.99 33.26 -1.99
N LEU A 466 22.56 32.00 -2.16
CA LEU A 466 22.19 31.09 -1.06
C LEU A 466 23.40 30.50 -0.35
N TYR A 467 24.45 30.21 -1.11
CA TYR A 467 25.63 29.48 -0.66
C TYR A 467 26.91 30.17 -1.20
N PRO A 468 27.56 31.00 -0.40
CA PRO A 468 28.77 31.73 -0.84
C PRO A 468 29.87 30.79 -1.38
N ASP A 469 29.96 29.59 -0.85
CA ASP A 469 30.90 28.56 -1.28
C ASP A 469 30.39 27.14 -0.99
N ALA A 470 31.09 26.15 -1.53
CA ALA A 470 30.75 24.74 -1.36
C ALA A 470 30.85 24.25 0.10
N SER A 471 31.67 24.87 0.92
CA SER A 471 31.82 24.48 2.32
C SER A 471 30.63 24.94 3.15
N SER A 472 30.11 26.13 2.90
CA SER A 472 28.91 26.67 3.55
C SER A 472 27.64 25.85 3.18
N TYR A 473 27.52 25.45 1.92
CA TYR A 473 26.47 24.56 1.50
C TYR A 473 26.51 23.20 2.23
N ARG A 474 27.68 22.53 2.20
CA ARG A 474 27.87 21.25 2.91
C ARG A 474 27.61 21.35 4.39
N ALA A 475 28.02 22.45 5.03
CA ALA A 475 27.76 22.68 6.45
C ALA A 475 26.28 22.77 6.75
N LYS A 476 25.48 23.51 5.92
CA LYS A 476 24.04 23.60 6.05
C LYS A 476 23.35 22.23 5.82
N VAL A 477 23.76 21.47 4.78
CA VAL A 477 23.25 20.11 4.54
C VAL A 477 23.52 19.20 5.74
N THR A 478 24.77 19.22 6.25
CA THR A 478 25.15 18.42 7.43
C THR A 478 24.30 18.79 8.64
N GLN A 479 24.16 20.09 8.93
CA GLN A 479 23.37 20.59 10.06
C GLN A 479 21.90 20.16 9.96
N ALA A 480 21.27 20.32 8.80
CA ALA A 480 19.89 19.92 8.56
C ALA A 480 19.73 18.40 8.70
N THR A 481 20.64 17.63 8.10
CA THR A 481 20.62 16.17 8.18
C THR A 481 20.79 15.66 9.61
N ASP A 482 21.77 16.17 10.35
CA ASP A 482 22.03 15.75 11.73
C ASP A 482 20.88 16.11 12.67
N ARG A 483 20.22 17.26 12.43
CA ARG A 483 19.00 17.63 13.16
C ARG A 483 17.89 16.61 12.90
N LEU A 484 17.61 16.29 11.63
CA LEU A 484 16.53 15.36 11.26
C LEU A 484 16.80 13.92 11.75
N VAL A 485 18.06 13.49 11.80
CA VAL A 485 18.44 12.21 12.42
C VAL A 485 18.15 12.24 13.93
N ARG A 486 18.59 13.30 14.65
CA ARG A 486 18.32 13.41 16.10
C ARG A 486 16.83 13.50 16.43
N GLU A 487 16.04 14.14 15.58
CA GLU A 487 14.59 14.26 15.72
C GLU A 487 13.83 12.99 15.30
N GLY A 488 14.51 12.01 14.70
CA GLY A 488 13.95 10.74 14.27
C GLY A 488 13.27 10.76 12.90
N TRP A 489 13.43 11.79 12.09
CA TRP A 489 12.87 11.87 10.74
C TRP A 489 13.67 11.10 9.69
N LEU A 490 14.93 10.83 9.99
CA LEU A 490 15.86 10.07 9.15
C LEU A 490 16.56 9.02 10.01
N THR A 491 16.87 7.87 9.41
CA THR A 491 17.80 6.92 10.05
C THR A 491 19.24 7.41 9.95
N ASP A 492 20.13 6.92 10.82
CA ASP A 492 21.57 7.21 10.72
C ASP A 492 22.16 6.81 9.36
N SER A 493 21.68 5.68 8.81
CA SER A 493 22.10 5.20 7.49
C SER A 493 21.72 6.18 6.39
N ASP A 494 20.49 6.66 6.41
CA ASP A 494 19.98 7.58 5.38
C ASP A 494 20.61 8.98 5.53
N GLY A 495 20.85 9.40 6.76
CA GLY A 495 21.63 10.62 7.01
C GLY A 495 23.02 10.57 6.38
N ARG A 496 23.71 9.41 6.44
CA ARG A 496 25.01 9.25 5.75
C ARG A 496 24.88 9.31 4.24
N LYS A 497 23.86 8.65 3.67
CA LYS A 497 23.58 8.69 2.21
C LYS A 497 23.30 10.12 1.74
N ILE A 498 22.38 10.84 2.43
CA ILE A 498 22.04 12.22 2.09
C ILE A 498 23.27 13.14 2.13
N ARG A 499 24.11 13.06 3.17
CA ARG A 499 25.35 13.84 3.22
C ARG A 499 26.29 13.52 2.07
N SER A 500 26.39 12.25 1.66
CA SER A 500 27.19 11.84 0.50
C SER A 500 26.62 12.37 -0.81
N GLU A 501 25.31 12.21 -1.04
CA GLU A 501 24.63 12.64 -2.25
C GLU A 501 24.66 14.16 -2.44
N LEU A 502 24.42 14.91 -1.37
CA LEU A 502 24.41 16.37 -1.39
C LEU A 502 25.79 17.02 -1.15
N SER A 503 26.85 16.22 -1.00
CA SER A 503 28.22 16.76 -0.87
C SER A 503 28.76 17.39 -2.14
N ALA A 504 28.30 16.91 -3.30
CA ALA A 504 28.61 17.48 -4.60
C ALA A 504 27.67 18.65 -4.87
N VAL A 505 28.14 19.86 -4.62
CA VAL A 505 27.46 21.07 -5.10
C VAL A 505 27.34 20.98 -6.62
N PRO A 506 26.20 21.37 -7.21
CA PRO A 506 26.15 21.60 -8.65
C PRO A 506 27.31 22.52 -9.03
N ALA A 507 28.17 22.06 -9.94
CA ALA A 507 29.43 22.77 -10.28
C ALA A 507 29.13 24.24 -10.60
N ARG A 508 29.92 25.11 -9.99
CA ARG A 508 29.91 26.55 -10.31
C ARG A 508 30.06 26.79 -11.80
#